data_c74372ae8fff74cb82e102ec24bf5d6c
#
_entry.id   c74372ae8fff74cb82e102ec24bf5d6c
#
_cell.length_a   1.000
_cell.length_b   1.000
_cell.length_c   1.000
_cell.angle_alpha   90.00
_cell.angle_beta   90.00
_cell.angle_gamma   90.00
#
_symmetry.space_group_name_H-M   'P 1'
#
loop_
_entity.id
_entity.type
_entity.pdbx_description
1 polymer ?
#
loop_
_entity_poly.entity_id
_entity_poly.type
_entity_poly.pdbx_seq_one_letter_code
_entity_poly.pdbx_strand_id
1 'polypeptide(L)'
;MKELRAGMAVFLMLAAVGCASHAPDEAGPAPISRADSARDSTGLQVRIDNQNINDMNIYLVRSGSRFLVGQAGGLNKTTLTIPEAMTPGDLRVRLIAEPIGGSRPIAAPVLIVPPGQHVYWSIGSDPATSTASAG
;
A
#
# COMPACT_ATOMS: atom_id res chain seq x y z
N MET A 1 4.51 26.94 -71.93
CA MET A 1 5.62 26.34 -72.65
C MET A 1 6.28 25.29 -71.78
N LYS A 2 6.34 24.08 -72.36
CA LYS A 2 7.24 22.97 -72.09
C LYS A 2 7.04 22.28 -70.73
N GLU A 3 6.35 21.14 -70.70
CA GLU A 3 6.92 19.86 -71.16
C GLU A 3 8.05 19.42 -70.17
N LEU A 4 8.16 18.22 -69.62
CA LEU A 4 7.81 16.92 -70.05
C LEU A 4 8.35 15.87 -69.08
N ARG A 5 7.68 14.76 -68.97
CA ARG A 5 8.16 13.36 -68.76
C ARG A 5 8.50 12.92 -67.36
N ALA A 6 7.75 12.03 -66.85
CA ALA A 6 7.72 10.59 -67.13
C ALA A 6 8.89 9.82 -66.50
N GLY A 7 8.58 9.00 -65.56
CA GLY A 7 9.52 8.07 -64.96
C GLY A 7 8.75 7.03 -64.14
N MET A 8 8.15 6.12 -64.81
CA MET A 8 7.54 4.89 -64.34
C MET A 8 8.65 3.94 -63.91
N ALA A 9 8.71 3.52 -62.70
CA ALA A 9 9.44 2.34 -62.29
C ALA A 9 8.63 1.56 -61.27
N VAL A 10 7.94 0.62 -61.83
CA VAL A 10 7.36 -0.55 -61.12
C VAL A 10 8.55 -1.37 -60.61
N PHE A 11 8.64 -1.50 -59.28
CA PHE A 11 9.47 -2.54 -58.68
C PHE A 11 8.59 -3.43 -57.84
N LEU A 12 8.13 -4.45 -58.48
CA LEU A 12 7.51 -5.64 -57.90
C LEU A 12 8.63 -6.45 -57.25
N MET A 13 8.73 -6.51 -55.93
CA MET A 13 9.50 -7.55 -55.26
C MET A 13 8.60 -8.26 -54.26
N LEU A 14 8.15 -9.42 -54.70
CA LEU A 14 7.73 -10.51 -53.85
C LEU A 14 8.95 -10.99 -53.07
N ALA A 15 8.85 -11.01 -51.77
CA ALA A 15 9.66 -11.88 -50.93
C ALA A 15 8.91 -12.26 -49.68
N ALA A 16 8.38 -13.45 -49.72
CA ALA A 16 8.56 -14.51 -48.74
C ALA A 16 8.04 -14.24 -47.30
N VAL A 17 6.89 -14.78 -47.12
CA VAL A 17 6.37 -15.51 -45.98
C VAL A 17 7.50 -16.15 -45.17
N GLY A 18 7.75 -15.54 -44.00
CA GLY A 18 8.49 -16.13 -42.90
C GLY A 18 7.60 -16.08 -41.68
N CYS A 19 6.65 -16.99 -41.55
CA CYS A 19 6.04 -17.26 -40.25
C CYS A 19 7.07 -17.97 -39.38
N ALA A 20 7.90 -17.21 -38.72
CA ALA A 20 8.55 -17.65 -37.50
C ALA A 20 7.55 -17.42 -36.39
N SER A 21 6.81 -18.42 -36.04
CA SER A 21 6.11 -18.52 -34.77
C SER A 21 7.16 -18.59 -33.68
N HIS A 22 7.70 -17.43 -33.33
CA HIS A 22 8.37 -17.27 -32.05
C HIS A 22 7.27 -17.06 -31.04
N ALA A 23 6.90 -18.14 -30.35
CA ALA A 23 6.24 -18.03 -29.09
C ALA A 23 7.24 -17.29 -28.18
N PRO A 24 6.98 -16.07 -27.73
CA PRO A 24 7.67 -15.57 -26.59
C PRO A 24 7.21 -16.41 -25.41
N ASP A 25 8.10 -17.19 -24.84
CA ASP A 25 8.06 -17.48 -23.43
C ASP A 25 8.15 -16.14 -22.71
N GLU A 26 7.10 -15.35 -22.77
CA GLU A 26 6.82 -14.39 -21.74
C GLU A 26 6.44 -15.22 -20.52
N ALA A 27 7.49 -15.59 -19.78
CA ALA A 27 7.36 -15.67 -18.35
C ALA A 27 6.95 -14.26 -17.91
N GLY A 28 5.67 -13.95 -18.08
CA GLY A 28 5.04 -12.81 -17.44
C GLY A 28 5.45 -12.87 -15.98
N PRO A 29 5.68 -11.73 -15.31
CA PRO A 29 5.97 -11.73 -13.88
C PRO A 29 4.93 -12.63 -13.24
N ALA A 30 5.39 -13.71 -12.62
CA ALA A 30 4.52 -14.65 -11.94
C ALA A 30 3.57 -13.82 -11.08
N PRO A 31 2.26 -14.07 -11.10
CA PRO A 31 1.34 -13.33 -10.27
C PRO A 31 1.92 -13.42 -8.87
N ILE A 32 2.23 -12.24 -8.27
CA ILE A 32 2.72 -12.14 -6.90
C ILE A 32 1.70 -12.92 -6.10
N SER A 33 2.07 -14.14 -5.77
CA SER A 33 1.15 -15.07 -5.14
C SER A 33 0.73 -14.43 -3.83
N ARG A 34 -0.58 -14.36 -3.59
CA ARG A 34 -1.14 -13.98 -2.28
C ARG A 34 -0.51 -14.73 -1.11
N ALA A 35 0.32 -15.73 -1.37
CA ALA A 35 1.14 -16.43 -0.40
C ALA A 35 2.22 -15.55 0.26
N ASP A 36 2.70 -14.48 -0.37
CA ASP A 36 3.64 -13.58 0.26
C ASP A 36 2.98 -12.66 1.29
N SER A 37 1.68 -12.40 1.15
CA SER A 37 0.91 -11.68 2.18
C SER A 37 0.67 -12.51 3.44
N ALA A 38 0.84 -13.84 3.38
CA ALA A 38 0.66 -14.71 4.53
C ALA A 38 1.94 -14.88 5.38
N ARG A 39 3.10 -14.47 4.86
CA ARG A 39 4.38 -14.54 5.60
C ARG A 39 4.59 -13.37 6.54
N ASP A 40 3.86 -12.29 6.38
CA ASP A 40 3.95 -11.09 7.21
C ASP A 40 2.95 -11.07 8.38
N SER A 41 2.27 -12.18 8.66
CA SER A 41 1.30 -12.25 9.74
C SER A 41 1.91 -12.44 11.13
N THR A 42 3.24 -12.53 11.24
CA THR A 42 3.94 -12.55 12.53
C THR A 42 4.12 -11.11 13.03
N GLY A 43 3.06 -10.56 13.61
CA GLY A 43 3.09 -9.22 14.16
C GLY A 43 1.73 -8.79 14.67
N LEU A 44 1.72 -7.64 15.32
CA LEU A 44 0.49 -7.05 15.82
C LEU A 44 -0.31 -6.46 14.65
N GLN A 45 -1.51 -6.97 14.44
CA GLN A 45 -2.42 -6.39 13.46
C GLN A 45 -3.13 -5.17 14.03
N VAL A 46 -3.14 -4.11 13.23
CA VAL A 46 -3.86 -2.87 13.54
C VAL A 46 -4.90 -2.66 12.45
N ARG A 47 -6.17 -2.78 12.82
CA ARG A 47 -7.32 -2.53 11.94
C ARG A 47 -7.79 -1.11 12.16
N ILE A 48 -7.72 -0.31 11.11
CA ILE A 48 -8.01 1.12 11.13
C ILE A 48 -9.26 1.38 10.31
N ASP A 49 -10.22 2.04 10.89
CA ASP A 49 -11.37 2.63 10.19
C ASP A 49 -11.15 4.14 10.16
N ASN A 50 -10.60 4.64 9.06
CA ASN A 50 -10.35 6.07 8.90
C ASN A 50 -11.62 6.75 8.38
N GLN A 51 -12.33 7.42 9.26
CA GLN A 51 -13.53 8.20 8.95
C GLN A 51 -13.20 9.65 8.58
N ASN A 52 -11.91 10.01 8.56
CA ASN A 52 -11.46 11.30 8.08
C ASN A 52 -11.34 11.29 6.56
N ILE A 53 -11.54 12.46 5.93
CA ILE A 53 -11.39 12.62 4.47
C ILE A 53 -9.92 12.54 4.02
N ASN A 54 -8.98 12.81 4.94
CA ASN A 54 -7.55 12.80 4.64
C ASN A 54 -6.96 11.41 4.80
N ASP A 55 -6.01 11.09 3.94
CA ASP A 55 -5.11 9.97 4.15
C ASP A 55 -4.25 10.24 5.38
N MET A 56 -3.98 9.19 6.16
CA MET A 56 -3.24 9.26 7.40
C MET A 56 -1.96 8.44 7.34
N ASN A 57 -0.84 9.03 7.71
CA ASN A 57 0.36 8.28 8.06
C ASN A 57 0.21 7.75 9.49
N ILE A 58 0.38 6.45 9.65
CA ILE A 58 0.22 5.77 10.94
C ILE A 58 1.60 5.48 11.53
N TYR A 59 1.85 5.97 12.72
CA TYR A 59 3.10 5.81 13.44
C TYR A 59 2.91 5.03 14.72
N LEU A 60 3.83 4.11 14.99
CA LEU A 60 4.04 3.54 16.31
C LEU A 60 4.97 4.45 17.11
N VAL A 61 4.59 4.79 18.33
CA VAL A 61 5.44 5.57 19.24
C VAL A 61 6.07 4.64 20.27
N ARG A 62 7.39 4.60 20.29
CA ARG A 62 8.17 3.80 21.23
C ARG A 62 9.39 4.56 21.73
N SER A 63 9.58 4.58 23.04
CA SER A 63 10.72 5.27 23.69
C SER A 63 10.93 6.70 23.17
N GLY A 64 9.83 7.42 22.91
CA GLY A 64 9.87 8.79 22.39
C GLY A 64 10.11 8.92 20.88
N SER A 65 10.43 7.83 20.19
CA SER A 65 10.62 7.81 18.73
C SER A 65 9.34 7.38 18.00
N ARG A 66 9.16 7.88 16.78
CA ARG A 66 8.04 7.54 15.90
C ARG A 66 8.54 6.65 14.76
N PHE A 67 7.88 5.52 14.54
CA PHE A 67 8.16 4.58 13.46
C PHE A 67 6.95 4.52 12.55
N LEU A 68 7.13 4.81 11.27
CA LEU A 68 6.06 4.71 10.29
C LEU A 68 5.67 3.23 10.12
N VAL A 69 4.41 2.92 10.38
CA VAL A 69 3.82 1.58 10.20
C VAL A 69 3.23 1.44 8.81
N GLY A 70 2.58 2.49 8.31
CA GLY A 70 1.95 2.52 7.01
C GLY A 70 0.99 3.69 6.85
N GLN A 71 0.10 3.59 5.88
CA GLN A 71 -0.91 4.61 5.58
C GLN A 71 -2.32 4.04 5.66
N ALA A 72 -3.25 4.84 6.13
CA ALA A 72 -4.67 4.55 6.11
C ALA A 72 -5.38 5.58 5.22
N GLY A 73 -5.94 5.11 4.11
CA GLY A 73 -6.66 5.97 3.17
C GLY A 73 -7.87 6.65 3.80
N GLY A 74 -8.18 7.85 3.32
CA GLY A 74 -9.34 8.61 3.77
C GLY A 74 -10.65 7.88 3.48
N LEU A 75 -11.60 7.93 4.41
CA LEU A 75 -12.90 7.25 4.33
C LEU A 75 -12.78 5.74 4.02
N ASN A 76 -11.72 5.10 4.49
CA ASN A 76 -11.41 3.71 4.15
C ASN A 76 -11.02 2.89 5.38
N LYS A 77 -11.16 1.56 5.25
CA LYS A 77 -10.68 0.58 6.23
C LYS A 77 -9.37 -0.01 5.76
N THR A 78 -8.38 0.02 6.64
CA THR A 78 -7.03 -0.47 6.34
C THR A 78 -6.58 -1.40 7.47
N THR A 79 -5.90 -2.49 7.12
CA THR A 79 -5.21 -3.34 8.09
C THR A 79 -3.71 -3.20 7.88
N LEU A 80 -3.01 -2.80 8.94
CA LEU A 80 -1.56 -2.70 8.98
C LEU A 80 -1.00 -3.76 9.93
N THR A 81 0.21 -4.21 9.67
CA THR A 81 0.93 -5.14 10.53
C THR A 81 2.15 -4.47 11.11
N ILE A 82 2.26 -4.43 12.43
CA ILE A 82 3.46 -3.98 13.13
C ILE A 82 4.33 -5.22 13.36
N PRO A 83 5.53 -5.29 12.78
CA PRO A 83 6.42 -6.44 12.98
C PRO A 83 6.71 -6.71 14.46
N GLU A 84 6.80 -7.98 14.84
CA GLU A 84 7.09 -8.38 16.21
C GLU A 84 8.40 -7.78 16.74
N ALA A 85 9.38 -7.59 15.87
CA ALA A 85 10.64 -6.92 16.21
C ALA A 85 10.44 -5.49 16.73
N MET A 86 9.34 -4.82 16.34
CA MET A 86 8.99 -3.48 16.81
C MET A 86 8.17 -3.50 18.11
N THR A 87 7.65 -4.68 18.51
CA THR A 87 6.85 -4.84 19.73
C THR A 87 7.36 -5.99 20.61
N PRO A 88 8.69 -6.14 20.84
CA PRO A 88 9.23 -7.26 21.59
C PRO A 88 8.76 -7.20 23.06
N GLY A 89 7.85 -8.09 23.40
CA GLY A 89 7.40 -8.28 24.78
C GLY A 89 6.63 -7.13 25.41
N ASP A 90 6.46 -6.03 24.71
CA ASP A 90 5.79 -4.85 25.22
C ASP A 90 4.32 -4.87 24.78
N LEU A 91 3.46 -5.14 25.74
CA LEU A 91 2.01 -5.13 25.53
C LEU A 91 1.44 -3.70 25.37
N ARG A 92 2.29 -2.68 25.57
CA ARG A 92 1.87 -1.27 25.50
C ARG A 92 2.09 -0.71 24.11
N VAL A 93 1.01 -0.36 23.44
CA VAL A 93 1.01 0.20 22.08
C VAL A 93 0.48 1.63 22.13
N ARG A 94 1.21 2.56 21.56
CA ARG A 94 0.77 3.94 21.34
C ARG A 94 0.90 4.26 19.86
N LEU A 95 -0.22 4.62 19.25
CA LEU A 95 -0.30 4.97 17.84
C LEU A 95 -0.59 6.46 17.65
N ILE A 96 -0.08 7.02 16.57
CA ILE A 96 -0.39 8.38 16.12
C ILE A 96 -0.75 8.31 14.64
N ALA A 97 -1.85 8.94 14.27
CA ALA A 97 -2.24 9.19 12.89
C ALA A 97 -1.93 10.66 12.56
N GLU A 98 -1.17 10.87 11.51
CA GLU A 98 -0.82 12.19 11.00
C GLU A 98 -1.43 12.40 9.63
N PRO A 99 -2.35 13.35 9.45
CA PRO A 99 -3.00 13.57 8.17
C PRO A 99 -2.00 14.09 7.14
N ILE A 100 -2.04 13.49 5.95
CA ILE A 100 -1.23 13.95 4.81
C ILE A 100 -1.82 15.28 4.32
N GLY A 101 -1.01 16.34 4.39
CA GLY A 101 -1.46 17.69 4.06
C GLY A 101 -2.27 18.39 5.16
N GLY A 102 -2.44 17.75 6.32
CA GLY A 102 -3.10 18.33 7.49
C GLY A 102 -2.11 18.76 8.58
N SER A 103 -2.62 19.49 9.58
CA SER A 103 -1.78 20.08 10.61
C SER A 103 -1.91 19.46 12.00
N ARG A 104 -2.91 18.64 12.25
CA ARG A 104 -3.18 18.12 13.60
C ARG A 104 -3.14 16.60 13.64
N PRO A 105 -2.12 16.00 14.26
CA PRO A 105 -2.08 14.57 14.48
C PRO A 105 -3.14 14.12 15.51
N ILE A 106 -3.65 12.91 15.32
CA ILE A 106 -4.59 12.25 16.20
C ILE A 106 -3.85 11.11 16.90
N ALA A 107 -3.79 11.14 18.22
CA ALA A 107 -3.16 10.10 19.01
C ALA A 107 -4.21 9.12 19.54
N ALA A 108 -3.96 7.81 19.38
CA ALA A 108 -4.71 6.81 20.10
C ALA A 108 -4.37 6.83 21.59
N PRO A 109 -5.27 6.43 22.48
CA PRO A 109 -4.91 6.14 23.86
C PRO A 109 -3.82 5.07 23.91
N VAL A 110 -3.08 5.00 25.02
CA VAL A 110 -2.14 3.89 25.21
C VAL A 110 -2.95 2.61 25.42
N LEU A 111 -2.76 1.64 24.55
CA LEU A 111 -3.44 0.35 24.60
C LEU A 111 -2.53 -0.70 25.23
N ILE A 112 -3.11 -1.56 26.04
CA ILE A 112 -2.48 -2.80 26.47
C ILE A 112 -3.04 -3.89 25.57
N VAL A 113 -2.17 -4.52 24.76
CA VAL A 113 -2.57 -5.52 23.77
C VAL A 113 -1.96 -6.85 24.12
N PRO A 114 -2.74 -7.80 24.68
CA PRO A 114 -2.28 -9.16 24.94
C PRO A 114 -1.80 -9.88 23.67
N PRO A 115 -0.91 -10.86 23.78
CA PRO A 115 -0.46 -11.66 22.65
C PRO A 115 -1.64 -12.30 21.90
N GLY A 116 -1.61 -12.24 20.58
CA GLY A 116 -2.65 -12.79 19.70
C GLY A 116 -3.89 -11.94 19.51
N GLN A 117 -3.99 -10.80 20.18
CA GLN A 117 -5.05 -9.83 19.96
C GLN A 117 -4.69 -8.80 18.88
N HIS A 118 -5.70 -8.08 18.41
CA HIS A 118 -5.59 -7.03 17.40
C HIS A 118 -5.90 -5.67 18.01
N VAL A 119 -5.39 -4.61 17.39
CA VAL A 119 -5.82 -3.24 17.68
C VAL A 119 -6.91 -2.85 16.70
N TYR A 120 -7.99 -2.32 17.20
CA TYR A 120 -9.04 -1.66 16.41
C TYR A 120 -8.98 -0.16 16.68
N TRP A 121 -8.85 0.62 15.64
CA TRP A 121 -8.79 2.08 15.75
C TRP A 121 -9.72 2.76 14.76
N SER A 122 -10.74 3.43 15.28
CA SER A 122 -11.58 4.33 14.51
C SER A 122 -11.03 5.75 14.63
N ILE A 123 -10.65 6.34 13.52
CA ILE A 123 -10.09 7.69 13.43
C ILE A 123 -11.18 8.60 12.92
N GLY A 124 -11.71 9.45 13.80
CA GLY A 124 -12.71 10.46 13.45
C GLY A 124 -12.10 11.71 12.84
N SER A 125 -12.93 12.73 12.65
CA SER A 125 -12.48 14.03 12.13
C SER A 125 -11.64 14.82 13.14
N ASP A 126 -11.73 14.48 14.42
CA ASP A 126 -10.93 15.05 15.49
C ASP A 126 -10.58 14.01 16.58
N PRO A 127 -9.64 14.32 17.50
CA PRO A 127 -9.27 13.39 18.57
C PRO A 127 -10.42 12.94 19.46
N ALA A 128 -11.43 13.78 19.69
CA ALA A 128 -12.53 13.47 20.59
C ALA A 128 -13.50 12.43 20.00
N THR A 129 -13.53 12.32 18.66
CA THR A 129 -14.35 11.33 17.94
C THR A 129 -13.59 10.07 17.58
N SER A 130 -12.31 9.99 17.96
CA SER A 130 -11.45 8.85 17.67
C SER A 130 -11.42 7.87 18.85
N THR A 131 -11.60 6.57 18.55
CA THR A 131 -11.61 5.51 19.57
C THR A 131 -10.66 4.39 19.18
N ALA A 132 -9.97 3.82 20.17
CA ALA A 132 -9.14 2.64 19.94
C ALA A 132 -9.31 1.63 21.06
N SER A 133 -9.26 0.35 20.71
CA SER A 133 -9.37 -0.78 21.62
C SER A 133 -8.50 -1.94 21.19
N ALA A 134 -8.16 -2.83 22.12
CA ALA A 134 -7.59 -4.14 21.88
C ALA A 134 -8.68 -5.20 21.96
N GLY A 135 -8.64 -6.21 21.07
CA GLY A 135 -9.63 -7.27 21.05
C GLY A 135 -9.25 -8.46 20.17
#